data_71dcfd162b46d1e6c4219759fbaf1fa9
#
_entry.id   71dcfd162b46d1e6c4219759fbaf1fa9
#
_cell.length_a   1.000
_cell.length_b   1.000
_cell.length_c   1.000
_cell.angle_alpha   90.00
_cell.angle_beta   90.00
_cell.angle_gamma   90.00
#
_symmetry.space_group_name_H-M   'P 1'
#
loop_
_entity.id
_entity.type
_entity.pdbx_description
1 polymer ?
#
loop_
_entity_poly.entity_id
_entity_poly.type
_entity_poly.pdbx_seq_one_letter_code
_entity_poly.pdbx_strand_id
1 'polypeptide(L)'
;YKDGPLALGMHKRGSFYDIVTVKDCQIVDSDFCKILDTVLQFYQNQGAKYYHKLSHIGYLRHLLVRKAVKTEEILIDLVTTTQTEYCGGEEEIQLAELVSHLQNLELKGKIAGILHTQNDSLADVVQNDHTDILSGQDYFFEELLGLKFRISPFSFFQTNSLGAEVLYDTARSYVGNTKDKVIFDLYSGTGTIAQMLA
;
A
#
# COMPACT_ATOMS: atom_id res chain seq x y z
N TYR A 1 19.52 14.60 -1.72
CA TYR A 1 20.82 14.66 -2.41
C TYR A 1 20.67 13.95 -3.74
N LYS A 2 21.11 14.61 -4.85
CA LYS A 2 20.96 14.10 -6.23
C LYS A 2 21.67 12.75 -6.45
N ASP A 3 22.63 12.43 -5.62
CA ASP A 3 23.46 11.20 -5.65
C ASP A 3 23.54 10.52 -4.29
N GLY A 4 22.49 10.64 -3.47
CA GLY A 4 22.40 9.96 -2.18
C GLY A 4 22.11 8.46 -2.35
N PRO A 5 22.33 7.64 -1.30
CA PRO A 5 21.94 6.23 -1.33
C PRO A 5 20.43 6.09 -1.50
N LEU A 6 20.01 4.98 -2.10
CA LEU A 6 18.60 4.64 -2.19
C LEU A 6 17.97 4.64 -0.79
N ALA A 7 16.86 5.37 -0.63
CA ALA A 7 16.10 5.45 0.62
C ALA A 7 14.64 5.11 0.36
N LEU A 8 14.02 4.43 1.30
CA LEU A 8 12.60 4.08 1.27
C LEU A 8 11.99 4.50 2.61
N GLY A 9 10.91 5.30 2.58
CA GLY A 9 10.29 5.81 3.81
C GLY A 9 9.37 6.98 3.54
N MET A 10 9.43 7.96 4.41
CA MET A 10 8.53 9.12 4.39
C MET A 10 9.28 10.40 4.00
N HIS A 11 8.55 11.35 3.43
CA HIS A 11 9.13 12.68 3.15
C HIS A 11 9.62 13.35 4.43
N LYS A 12 10.81 13.90 4.37
CA LYS A 12 11.35 14.74 5.45
C LYS A 12 10.50 15.99 5.60
N ARG A 13 10.19 16.36 6.83
CA ARG A 13 9.43 17.58 7.12
C ARG A 13 10.13 18.81 6.50
N GLY A 14 9.38 19.56 5.69
CA GLY A 14 9.88 20.76 5.01
C GLY A 14 10.70 20.48 3.74
N SER A 15 10.75 19.24 3.27
CA SER A 15 11.37 18.88 2.00
C SER A 15 10.40 18.09 1.12
N PHE A 16 10.38 18.38 -0.18
CA PHE A 16 9.63 17.63 -1.18
C PHE A 16 10.45 16.49 -1.81
N TYR A 17 11.76 16.47 -1.58
CA TYR A 17 12.69 15.55 -2.26
C TYR A 17 13.39 14.59 -1.31
N ASP A 18 13.60 15.00 -0.06
CA ASP A 18 14.34 14.16 0.90
C ASP A 18 13.43 13.12 1.50
N ILE A 19 13.88 11.86 1.47
CA ILE A 19 13.21 10.72 2.09
C ILE A 19 13.98 10.32 3.35
N VAL A 20 13.26 10.11 4.43
CA VAL A 20 13.79 9.54 5.68
C VAL A 20 13.36 8.09 5.76
N THR A 21 14.32 7.19 5.85
CA THR A 21 14.04 5.76 6.06
C THR A 21 13.47 5.53 7.46
N VAL A 22 12.30 4.92 7.54
CA VAL A 22 11.49 4.81 8.79
C VAL A 22 11.37 3.36 9.26
N LYS A 23 12.44 2.60 9.23
CA LYS A 23 12.47 1.19 9.61
C LYS A 23 12.16 0.90 11.10
N ASP A 24 12.28 1.91 11.97
CA ASP A 24 12.00 1.81 13.40
C ASP A 24 10.77 2.64 13.81
N CYS A 25 9.82 2.82 12.91
CA CYS A 25 8.61 3.61 13.16
C CYS A 25 7.75 2.97 14.25
N GLN A 26 7.41 3.75 15.30
CA GLN A 26 6.59 3.29 16.44
C GLN A 26 5.09 3.46 16.21
N ILE A 27 4.68 4.11 15.12
CA ILE A 27 3.27 4.39 14.85
C ILE A 27 2.63 3.28 14.02
N VAL A 28 3.41 2.65 13.13
CA VAL A 28 2.92 1.58 12.24
C VAL A 28 3.20 0.20 12.82
N ASP A 29 2.46 -0.80 12.35
CA ASP A 29 2.71 -2.20 12.67
C ASP A 29 4.14 -2.62 12.28
N SER A 30 4.76 -3.46 13.11
CA SER A 30 6.13 -3.95 12.89
C SER A 30 6.34 -4.68 11.57
N ASP A 31 5.27 -5.28 11.01
CA ASP A 31 5.34 -5.95 9.71
C ASP A 31 5.65 -4.97 8.59
N PHE A 32 5.11 -3.74 8.65
CA PHE A 32 5.45 -2.70 7.66
C PHE A 32 6.93 -2.34 7.69
N CYS A 33 7.52 -2.25 8.89
CA CYS A 33 8.95 -1.95 9.04
C CYS A 33 9.82 -3.07 8.47
N LYS A 34 9.46 -4.34 8.70
CA LYS A 34 10.18 -5.50 8.15
C LYS A 34 10.09 -5.56 6.63
N ILE A 35 8.90 -5.36 6.06
CA ILE A 35 8.69 -5.34 4.61
C ILE A 35 9.50 -4.20 3.98
N LEU A 36 9.43 -2.99 4.55
CA LEU A 36 10.18 -1.83 4.07
C LEU A 36 11.69 -2.10 4.07
N ASP A 37 12.23 -2.60 5.18
CA ASP A 37 13.67 -2.86 5.30
C ASP A 37 14.14 -3.93 4.30
N THR A 38 13.35 -4.99 4.12
CA THR A 38 13.64 -6.06 3.15
C THR A 38 13.67 -5.53 1.72
N VAL A 39 12.64 -4.78 1.31
CA VAL A 39 12.58 -4.20 -0.05
C VAL A 39 13.71 -3.21 -0.28
N LEU A 40 13.99 -2.35 0.71
CA LEU A 40 15.08 -1.38 0.62
C LEU A 40 16.43 -2.06 0.45
N GLN A 41 16.77 -3.02 1.31
CA GLN A 41 18.05 -3.75 1.26
C GLN A 41 18.18 -4.52 -0.06
N PHE A 42 17.11 -5.16 -0.51
CA PHE A 42 17.09 -5.89 -1.77
C PHE A 42 17.52 -4.97 -2.92
N TYR A 43 16.83 -3.86 -3.14
CA TYR A 43 17.13 -2.96 -4.26
C TYR A 43 18.40 -2.13 -4.08
N GLN A 44 18.86 -1.87 -2.85
CA GLN A 44 20.19 -1.30 -2.61
C GLN A 44 21.30 -2.25 -3.10
N ASN A 45 21.16 -3.55 -2.85
CA ASN A 45 22.13 -4.56 -3.29
C ASN A 45 22.14 -4.74 -4.81
N GLN A 46 20.99 -4.58 -5.45
CA GLN A 46 20.87 -4.64 -6.91
C GLN A 46 21.34 -3.35 -7.61
N GLY A 47 21.49 -2.25 -6.88
CA GLY A 47 21.88 -0.96 -7.45
C GLY A 47 20.76 -0.28 -8.25
N ALA A 48 19.50 -0.61 -7.97
CA ALA A 48 18.35 -0.02 -8.61
C ALA A 48 18.25 1.49 -8.32
N LYS A 49 17.70 2.25 -9.27
CA LYS A 49 17.55 3.70 -9.14
C LYS A 49 16.11 4.07 -8.83
N TYR A 50 15.93 5.02 -7.91
CA TYR A 50 14.63 5.65 -7.69
C TYR A 50 14.25 6.57 -8.85
N TYR A 51 12.94 6.68 -9.10
CA TYR A 51 12.40 7.62 -10.08
C TYR A 51 12.58 9.07 -9.59
N HIS A 52 13.29 9.86 -10.37
CA HIS A 52 13.58 11.25 -10.04
C HIS A 52 12.55 12.19 -10.67
N LYS A 53 11.73 12.86 -9.85
CA LYS A 53 10.56 13.65 -10.24
C LYS A 53 10.83 14.80 -11.23
N LEU A 54 12.07 15.31 -11.30
CA LEU A 54 12.42 16.42 -12.22
C LEU A 54 13.00 15.92 -13.55
N SER A 55 13.77 14.84 -13.53
CA SER A 55 14.36 14.28 -14.75
C SER A 55 13.48 13.22 -15.41
N HIS A 56 12.48 12.71 -14.66
CA HIS A 56 11.61 11.61 -15.05
C HIS A 56 12.36 10.33 -15.44
N ILE A 57 13.49 10.08 -14.75
CA ILE A 57 14.36 8.93 -14.98
C ILE A 57 14.47 8.11 -13.69
N GLY A 58 14.42 6.78 -13.83
CA GLY A 58 14.56 5.84 -12.74
C GLY A 58 13.42 4.83 -12.68
N TYR A 59 13.58 3.77 -11.89
CA TYR A 59 12.69 2.62 -11.85
C TYR A 59 11.75 2.65 -10.65
N LEU A 60 12.28 2.73 -9.42
CA LEU A 60 11.50 2.60 -8.19
C LEU A 60 10.70 3.87 -7.87
N ARG A 61 9.40 3.74 -7.66
CA ARG A 61 8.51 4.86 -7.34
C ARG A 61 7.96 4.79 -5.93
N HIS A 62 7.16 3.77 -5.63
CA HIS A 62 6.48 3.64 -4.33
C HIS A 62 6.48 2.19 -3.87
N LEU A 63 6.39 2.00 -2.56
CA LEU A 63 6.01 0.74 -1.94
C LEU A 63 4.70 0.98 -1.19
N LEU A 64 3.64 0.35 -1.64
CA LEU A 64 2.34 0.38 -0.99
C LEU A 64 2.18 -0.89 -0.16
N VAL A 65 2.00 -0.74 1.14
CA VAL A 65 1.72 -1.86 2.05
C VAL A 65 0.40 -1.57 2.76
N ARG A 66 -0.52 -2.51 2.70
CA ARG A 66 -1.80 -2.45 3.39
C ARG A 66 -1.96 -3.67 4.26
N LYS A 67 -2.47 -3.49 5.47
CA LYS A 67 -2.74 -4.59 6.41
C LYS A 67 -4.11 -4.41 7.03
N ALA A 68 -4.89 -5.47 7.03
CA ALA A 68 -6.11 -5.57 7.79
C ALA A 68 -5.82 -5.73 9.28
N VAL A 69 -6.63 -5.10 10.12
CA VAL A 69 -6.47 -5.19 11.58
C VAL A 69 -7.06 -6.49 12.12
N LYS A 70 -8.23 -6.92 11.61
CA LYS A 70 -8.92 -8.10 12.14
C LYS A 70 -8.56 -9.39 11.42
N THR A 71 -8.39 -9.36 10.11
CA THR A 71 -8.01 -10.56 9.35
C THR A 71 -6.51 -10.79 9.31
N GLU A 72 -5.71 -9.77 9.66
CA GLU A 72 -4.25 -9.76 9.60
C GLU A 72 -3.69 -10.00 8.18
N GLU A 73 -4.52 -9.88 7.15
CA GLU A 73 -4.11 -10.01 5.76
C GLU A 73 -3.29 -8.79 5.32
N ILE A 74 -2.19 -9.05 4.62
CA ILE A 74 -1.24 -8.03 4.12
C ILE A 74 -1.23 -8.07 2.60
N LEU A 75 -1.36 -6.90 1.98
CA LEU A 75 -1.18 -6.69 0.55
C LEU A 75 0.03 -5.79 0.34
N ILE A 76 0.96 -6.23 -0.50
CA ILE A 76 2.19 -5.52 -0.83
C ILE A 76 2.15 -5.21 -2.32
N ASP A 77 2.38 -3.96 -2.70
CA ASP A 77 2.43 -3.54 -4.09
C ASP A 77 3.69 -2.68 -4.32
N LEU A 78 4.58 -3.19 -5.16
CA LEU A 78 5.75 -2.46 -5.63
C LEU A 78 5.36 -1.66 -6.87
N VAL A 79 5.47 -0.34 -6.77
CA VAL A 79 5.17 0.56 -7.89
C VAL A 79 6.47 1.03 -8.54
N THR A 80 6.61 0.79 -9.83
CA THR A 80 7.79 1.15 -10.63
C THR A 80 7.40 1.94 -11.88
N THR A 81 8.38 2.37 -12.63
CA THR A 81 8.20 2.77 -14.03
C THR A 81 8.47 1.59 -14.96
N THR A 82 8.19 1.76 -16.26
CA THR A 82 8.59 0.79 -17.31
C THR A 82 10.07 0.90 -17.71
N GLN A 83 10.86 1.78 -17.06
CA GLN A 83 12.28 2.02 -17.36
C GLN A 83 13.16 0.95 -16.72
N THR A 84 13.06 -0.29 -17.20
CA THR A 84 13.73 -1.47 -16.63
C THR A 84 15.26 -1.42 -16.67
N GLU A 85 15.85 -0.58 -17.51
CA GLU A 85 17.30 -0.34 -17.54
C GLU A 85 17.84 0.24 -16.22
N TYR A 86 16.96 0.73 -15.34
CA TYR A 86 17.31 1.27 -14.01
C TYR A 86 16.95 0.33 -12.86
N CYS A 87 16.45 -0.89 -13.13
CA CYS A 87 16.08 -1.82 -12.06
C CYS A 87 17.30 -2.51 -11.41
N GLY A 88 18.47 -2.46 -12.05
CA GLY A 88 19.71 -3.03 -11.53
C GLY A 88 20.00 -4.47 -11.98
N GLY A 89 19.19 -5.06 -12.88
CA GLY A 89 19.34 -6.40 -13.41
C GLY A 89 18.24 -6.78 -14.39
N GLU A 90 17.87 -8.04 -14.47
CA GLU A 90 16.71 -8.51 -15.21
C GLU A 90 15.45 -8.43 -14.32
N GLU A 91 14.47 -7.63 -14.74
CA GLU A 91 13.28 -7.31 -13.94
C GLU A 91 12.54 -8.56 -13.46
N GLU A 92 12.26 -9.52 -14.36
CA GLU A 92 11.52 -10.75 -14.02
C GLU A 92 12.23 -11.57 -12.94
N ILE A 93 13.56 -11.68 -13.03
CA ILE A 93 14.37 -12.41 -12.05
C ILE A 93 14.32 -11.70 -10.71
N GLN A 94 14.51 -10.38 -10.71
CA GLN A 94 14.48 -9.59 -9.48
C GLN A 94 13.12 -9.62 -8.80
N LEU A 95 12.03 -9.53 -9.55
CA LEU A 95 10.68 -9.63 -8.98
C LEU A 95 10.43 -11.00 -8.37
N ALA A 96 10.87 -12.09 -9.01
CA ALA A 96 10.75 -13.44 -8.46
C ALA A 96 11.59 -13.63 -7.18
N GLU A 97 12.82 -13.11 -7.15
CA GLU A 97 13.67 -13.11 -5.96
C GLU A 97 13.06 -12.28 -4.82
N LEU A 98 12.56 -11.08 -5.12
CA LEU A 98 11.89 -10.23 -4.14
C LEU A 98 10.68 -10.93 -3.52
N VAL A 99 9.84 -11.57 -4.33
CA VAL A 99 8.70 -12.38 -3.85
C VAL A 99 9.18 -13.43 -2.86
N SER A 100 10.23 -14.17 -3.21
CA SER A 100 10.81 -15.18 -2.33
C SER A 100 11.30 -14.59 -1.01
N HIS A 101 11.98 -13.44 -1.03
CA HIS A 101 12.42 -12.75 0.18
C HIS A 101 11.24 -12.33 1.06
N LEU A 102 10.19 -11.75 0.46
CA LEU A 102 9.00 -11.30 1.20
C LEU A 102 8.23 -12.47 1.81
N GLN A 103 8.06 -13.58 1.08
CA GLN A 103 7.36 -14.77 1.58
C GLN A 103 8.08 -15.47 2.73
N ASN A 104 9.40 -15.33 2.83
CA ASN A 104 10.20 -15.91 3.91
C ASN A 104 10.30 -15.01 5.16
N LEU A 105 9.64 -13.85 5.16
CA LEU A 105 9.62 -12.98 6.33
C LEU A 105 8.77 -13.56 7.46
N GLU A 106 9.28 -13.51 8.67
CA GLU A 106 8.52 -13.80 9.88
C GLU A 106 7.64 -12.59 10.24
N LEU A 107 6.46 -12.51 9.63
CA LEU A 107 5.44 -11.50 9.88
C LEU A 107 4.43 -12.00 10.90
N LYS A 108 3.76 -11.05 11.58
CA LYS A 108 2.59 -11.36 12.43
C LYS A 108 1.37 -11.65 11.56
N GLY A 109 1.19 -10.86 10.49
CA GLY A 109 0.11 -11.04 9.53
C GLY A 109 0.47 -12.04 8.43
N LYS A 110 -0.50 -12.27 7.53
CA LYS A 110 -0.38 -13.17 6.38
C LYS A 110 -0.35 -12.38 5.10
N ILE A 111 0.62 -12.62 4.24
CA ILE A 111 0.65 -12.04 2.91
C ILE A 111 -0.49 -12.63 2.08
N ALA A 112 -1.49 -11.81 1.75
CA ALA A 112 -2.60 -12.15 0.88
C ALA A 112 -2.22 -12.00 -0.59
N GLY A 113 -1.38 -11.02 -0.90
CA GLY A 113 -0.88 -10.80 -2.25
C GLY A 113 0.37 -9.94 -2.30
N ILE A 114 1.17 -10.18 -3.33
CA ILE A 114 2.31 -9.36 -3.72
C ILE A 114 2.08 -8.97 -5.18
N LEU A 115 2.09 -7.67 -5.44
CA LEU A 115 1.77 -7.07 -6.72
C LEU A 115 2.96 -6.26 -7.24
N HIS A 116 2.99 -6.09 -8.55
CA HIS A 116 3.86 -5.16 -9.24
C HIS A 116 3.01 -4.24 -10.11
N THR A 117 3.02 -2.96 -9.80
CA THR A 117 2.29 -1.95 -10.54
C THR A 117 3.25 -1.06 -11.33
N GLN A 118 3.01 -0.95 -12.64
CA GLN A 118 3.71 0.02 -13.49
C GLN A 118 2.95 1.34 -13.51
N ASN A 119 3.69 2.44 -13.39
CA ASN A 119 3.15 3.79 -13.40
C ASN A 119 4.17 4.75 -14.02
N ASP A 120 3.89 5.19 -15.25
CA ASP A 120 4.72 6.14 -15.99
C ASP A 120 4.18 7.58 -15.93
N SER A 121 3.15 7.83 -15.12
CA SER A 121 2.60 9.17 -14.93
C SER A 121 3.68 10.15 -14.47
N LEU A 122 3.71 11.35 -15.05
CA LEU A 122 4.58 12.43 -14.61
C LEU A 122 4.18 12.99 -13.24
N ALA A 123 2.91 12.84 -12.88
CA ALA A 123 2.40 13.24 -11.57
C ALA A 123 2.86 12.24 -10.49
N ASP A 124 3.13 12.77 -9.29
CA ASP A 124 3.45 11.96 -8.12
C ASP A 124 2.18 11.39 -7.49
N VAL A 125 1.45 10.60 -8.27
CA VAL A 125 0.19 9.97 -7.86
C VAL A 125 0.38 8.46 -7.91
N VAL A 126 -0.05 7.76 -6.87
CA VAL A 126 -0.12 6.30 -6.88
C VAL A 126 -1.33 5.89 -7.74
N GLN A 127 -1.06 5.72 -9.02
CA GLN A 127 -2.02 5.38 -10.08
C GLN A 127 -1.49 4.13 -10.77
N ASN A 128 -2.36 3.28 -11.30
CA ASN A 128 -1.93 2.11 -12.04
C ASN A 128 -2.17 2.28 -13.54
N ASP A 129 -1.13 2.11 -14.33
CA ASP A 129 -1.25 1.91 -15.76
C ASP A 129 -1.43 0.41 -16.04
N HIS A 130 -0.69 -0.43 -15.31
CA HIS A 130 -0.78 -1.89 -15.35
C HIS A 130 -0.39 -2.47 -13.99
N THR A 131 -1.06 -3.56 -13.57
CA THR A 131 -0.74 -4.29 -12.32
C THR A 131 -0.70 -5.78 -12.56
N ASP A 132 0.42 -6.41 -12.23
CA ASP A 132 0.62 -7.85 -12.26
C ASP A 132 0.53 -8.42 -10.84
N ILE A 133 -0.08 -9.61 -10.73
CA ILE A 133 -0.10 -10.37 -9.47
C ILE A 133 1.13 -11.29 -9.49
N LEU A 134 2.13 -10.94 -8.69
CA LEU A 134 3.33 -11.75 -8.55
C LEU A 134 3.10 -12.98 -7.66
N SER A 135 2.24 -12.85 -6.66
CA SER A 135 1.84 -13.93 -5.77
C SER A 135 0.50 -13.66 -5.09
N GLY A 136 -0.30 -14.69 -4.86
CA GLY A 136 -1.57 -14.60 -4.14
C GLY A 136 -2.67 -13.92 -4.94
N GLN A 137 -3.24 -12.84 -4.41
CA GLN A 137 -4.40 -12.15 -4.96
C GLN A 137 -4.22 -10.62 -4.92
N ASP A 138 -5.02 -9.88 -5.70
CA ASP A 138 -4.99 -8.42 -5.81
C ASP A 138 -5.87 -7.70 -4.78
N TYR A 139 -6.27 -8.36 -3.72
CA TYR A 139 -7.11 -7.81 -2.66
C TYR A 139 -6.79 -8.45 -1.31
N PHE A 140 -7.29 -7.85 -0.27
CA PHE A 140 -7.38 -8.43 1.06
C PHE A 140 -8.76 -8.15 1.68
N PHE A 141 -9.09 -8.84 2.75
CA PHE A 141 -10.33 -8.61 3.48
C PHE A 141 -10.06 -7.90 4.79
N GLU A 142 -10.91 -6.93 5.10
CA GLU A 142 -11.01 -6.33 6.44
C GLU A 142 -12.43 -6.52 6.97
N GLU A 143 -12.57 -6.58 8.27
CA GLU A 143 -13.87 -6.68 8.94
C GLU A 143 -14.13 -5.42 9.78
N LEU A 144 -15.28 -4.78 9.56
CA LEU A 144 -15.77 -3.65 10.36
C LEU A 144 -17.19 -3.93 10.81
N LEU A 145 -17.44 -3.86 12.13
CA LEU A 145 -18.76 -4.04 12.74
C LEU A 145 -19.48 -5.32 12.27
N GLY A 146 -18.73 -6.41 12.04
CA GLY A 146 -19.25 -7.69 11.58
C GLY A 146 -19.48 -7.81 10.07
N LEU A 147 -19.22 -6.75 9.29
CA LEU A 147 -19.28 -6.79 7.83
C LEU A 147 -17.88 -6.98 7.24
N LYS A 148 -17.79 -7.85 6.23
CA LYS A 148 -16.52 -8.17 5.54
C LYS A 148 -16.40 -7.37 4.25
N PHE A 149 -15.31 -6.59 4.13
CA PHE A 149 -15.00 -5.74 2.99
C PHE A 149 -13.83 -6.29 2.19
N ARG A 150 -14.02 -6.41 0.87
CA ARG A 150 -12.93 -6.69 -0.06
C ARG A 150 -12.25 -5.38 -0.46
N ILE A 151 -10.94 -5.29 -0.24
CA ILE A 151 -10.18 -4.06 -0.41
C ILE A 151 -9.06 -4.31 -1.43
N SER A 152 -9.07 -3.54 -2.52
CA SER A 152 -8.02 -3.55 -3.54
C SER A 152 -6.89 -2.56 -3.20
N PRO A 153 -5.72 -2.60 -3.88
CA PRO A 153 -4.59 -1.72 -3.58
C PRO A 153 -4.95 -0.24 -3.61
N PHE A 154 -5.73 0.18 -4.60
CA PHE A 154 -6.03 1.58 -4.89
C PHE A 154 -7.41 2.04 -4.40
N SER A 155 -8.22 1.14 -3.82
CA SER A 155 -9.51 1.54 -3.26
C SER A 155 -9.32 2.34 -1.96
N PHE A 156 -10.11 3.40 -1.81
CA PHE A 156 -10.13 4.12 -0.54
C PHE A 156 -10.73 3.24 0.55
N PHE A 157 -10.05 3.12 1.65
CA PHE A 157 -10.54 2.49 2.88
C PHE A 157 -9.86 3.14 4.08
N GLN A 158 -10.58 3.31 5.18
CA GLN A 158 -10.03 3.92 6.39
C GLN A 158 -8.86 3.08 6.93
N THR A 159 -7.69 3.69 7.03
CA THR A 159 -6.47 3.01 7.49
C THR A 159 -6.52 2.62 8.97
N ASN A 160 -7.26 3.37 9.78
CA ASN A 160 -7.53 3.04 11.18
C ASN A 160 -8.89 2.37 11.30
N SER A 161 -8.95 1.04 11.10
CA SER A 161 -10.18 0.26 11.13
C SER A 161 -10.91 0.35 12.47
N LEU A 162 -10.19 0.34 13.60
CA LEU A 162 -10.81 0.46 14.92
C LEU A 162 -11.43 1.85 15.14
N GLY A 163 -10.75 2.90 14.70
CA GLY A 163 -11.29 4.25 14.72
C GLY A 163 -12.47 4.42 13.77
N ALA A 164 -12.45 3.75 12.64
CA ALA A 164 -13.55 3.74 11.68
C ALA A 164 -14.81 3.08 12.25
N GLU A 165 -14.67 1.97 12.98
CA GLU A 165 -15.80 1.33 13.66
C GLU A 165 -16.49 2.30 14.64
N VAL A 166 -15.71 2.99 15.46
CA VAL A 166 -16.26 4.00 16.40
C VAL A 166 -16.98 5.12 15.66
N LEU A 167 -16.36 5.64 14.58
CA LEU A 167 -16.96 6.69 13.75
C LEU A 167 -18.28 6.25 13.14
N TYR A 168 -18.30 5.08 12.53
CA TYR A 168 -19.49 4.57 11.81
C TYR A 168 -20.62 4.18 12.77
N ASP A 169 -20.30 3.59 13.92
CA ASP A 169 -21.31 3.30 14.95
C ASP A 169 -21.91 4.58 15.54
N THR A 170 -21.09 5.60 15.74
CA THR A 170 -21.55 6.93 16.16
C THR A 170 -22.47 7.54 15.10
N ALA A 171 -22.07 7.52 13.81
CA ALA A 171 -22.91 8.02 12.72
C ALA A 171 -24.25 7.27 12.66
N ARG A 172 -24.22 5.93 12.77
CA ARG A 172 -25.42 5.09 12.80
C ARG A 172 -26.37 5.47 13.96
N SER A 173 -25.83 5.79 15.13
CA SER A 173 -26.64 6.22 16.29
C SER A 173 -27.42 7.52 16.02
N TYR A 174 -26.84 8.45 15.24
CA TYR A 174 -27.52 9.69 14.85
C TYR A 174 -28.56 9.49 13.74
N VAL A 175 -28.35 8.54 12.83
CA VAL A 175 -29.34 8.22 11.78
C VAL A 175 -30.58 7.54 12.39
N GLY A 176 -30.38 6.72 13.41
CA GLY A 176 -31.44 6.04 14.14
C GLY A 176 -32.10 4.92 13.30
N ASN A 177 -33.43 4.74 13.43
CA ASN A 177 -34.12 3.67 12.74
C ASN A 177 -34.22 3.93 11.23
N THR A 178 -33.67 3.05 10.42
CA THR A 178 -33.61 3.12 8.96
C THR A 178 -34.69 2.30 8.25
N LYS A 179 -35.49 1.51 9.00
CA LYS A 179 -36.53 0.66 8.45
C LYS A 179 -37.54 1.49 7.61
N ASP A 180 -37.80 1.01 6.40
CA ASP A 180 -38.70 1.64 5.42
C ASP A 180 -38.28 3.06 4.97
N LYS A 181 -36.97 3.41 5.13
CA LYS A 181 -36.41 4.68 4.67
C LYS A 181 -35.45 4.47 3.52
N VAL A 182 -35.35 5.49 2.66
CA VAL A 182 -34.32 5.55 1.61
C VAL A 182 -33.16 6.38 2.13
N ILE A 183 -31.95 5.83 2.07
CA ILE A 183 -30.71 6.48 2.48
C ILE A 183 -29.84 6.62 1.23
N PHE A 184 -29.31 7.82 1.01
CA PHE A 184 -28.37 8.10 -0.05
C PHE A 184 -26.96 8.25 0.56
N ASP A 185 -26.02 7.41 0.10
CA ASP A 185 -24.60 7.57 0.36
C ASP A 185 -23.95 8.23 -0.86
N LEU A 186 -23.72 9.54 -0.76
CA LEU A 186 -23.09 10.32 -1.82
C LEU A 186 -21.57 10.25 -1.66
N TYR A 187 -20.86 9.94 -2.75
CA TYR A 187 -19.42 9.65 -2.76
C TYR A 187 -19.06 8.36 -2.01
N SER A 188 -19.85 7.32 -2.19
CA SER A 188 -19.83 6.07 -1.42
C SER A 188 -18.48 5.31 -1.41
N GLY A 189 -17.58 5.56 -2.37
CA GLY A 189 -16.30 4.84 -2.45
C GLY A 189 -16.51 3.32 -2.46
N THR A 190 -16.00 2.63 -1.43
CA THR A 190 -16.21 1.19 -1.21
C THR A 190 -17.61 0.83 -0.71
N GLY A 191 -18.50 1.79 -0.55
CA GLY A 191 -19.85 1.58 -0.03
C GLY A 191 -19.90 1.24 1.47
N THR A 192 -18.83 1.53 2.21
CA THR A 192 -18.71 1.16 3.62
C THR A 192 -19.81 1.76 4.47
N ILE A 193 -20.07 3.07 4.32
CA ILE A 193 -21.10 3.78 5.11
C ILE A 193 -22.49 3.27 4.77
N ALA A 194 -22.82 3.13 3.47
CA ALA A 194 -24.10 2.60 3.01
C ALA A 194 -24.40 1.24 3.64
N GLN A 195 -23.44 0.31 3.61
CA GLN A 195 -23.58 -1.02 4.18
C GLN A 195 -23.73 -1.01 5.71
N MET A 196 -23.06 -0.07 6.39
CA MET A 196 -23.17 0.08 7.85
C MET A 196 -24.53 0.66 8.30
N LEU A 197 -25.20 1.40 7.40
CA LEU A 197 -26.50 2.03 7.69
C LEU A 197 -27.71 1.21 7.24
N ALA A 198 -27.47 0.15 6.44
CA ALA A 198 -28.51 -0.76 5.98
C ALA A 198 -28.91 -1.75 7.08
#